data_b60f9aec8169e1031369cd7d60616ca9
#
_entry.id   b60f9aec8169e1031369cd7d60616ca9
#
_cell.length_a   1.000
_cell.length_b   1.000
_cell.length_c   1.000
_cell.angle_alpha   90.00
_cell.angle_beta   90.00
_cell.angle_gamma   90.00
#
_symmetry.space_group_name_H-M   'P 1'
#
loop_
_entity.id
_entity.type
_entity.pdbx_description
1 polymer ?
#
loop_
_entity_poly.entity_id
_entity_poly.type
_entity_poly.pdbx_seq_one_letter_code
_entity_poly.pdbx_strand_id
1 'polypeptide(L)'
;MTIPPNVDAIFRNAIDLNQYSNSVARRIINIYNDIIIDAVNQLQTIDELRAPVKAARLRALLAQLKESLATWAGDATEITALELQGLAELQSEFVEEQLRLALPAGSRDMVRTVEISPQFAQSVVVTDPTQINVVALSDDLFAAVEGAPQTFSLTAPKGAMITLPNGRVVEKSFRGLAESQAERFSSSVRQALLTGETTQELSRKLRGTLEFGEEAKTIKQLALAGGEATKMAGHQVTSVVRTSVNQVANAASQQVYEANQDITKKYRYVATLDSRTSAICRALDGREFEYGKGPTPPQHFSCRSTTVPVIDYEGLGFDPPRPGKRAASGGMVDSDTSYGQWLLDQGQARQSEVLGSKAPYFRMLARKHGARDAMAKLVREDGRELTLEQLRRRYGATPKG
;
A
#
# COMPACT_ATOMS: atom_id res chain seq x y z
N MET A 1 -6.61 26.36 -12.50
CA MET A 1 -6.76 25.33 -11.44
C MET A 1 -5.38 24.99 -10.87
N THR A 2 -5.21 25.01 -9.57
CA THR A 2 -3.92 24.88 -8.90
C THR A 2 -4.03 24.00 -7.66
N ILE A 3 -2.99 23.24 -7.32
CA ILE A 3 -2.94 22.50 -6.04
C ILE A 3 -2.80 23.49 -4.89
N PRO A 4 -3.38 23.17 -3.71
CA PRO A 4 -3.40 24.10 -2.59
C PRO A 4 -1.99 24.41 -2.05
N PRO A 5 -1.77 25.58 -1.45
CA PRO A 5 -0.46 25.97 -0.93
C PRO A 5 -0.01 25.12 0.29
N ASN A 6 -0.96 24.59 1.04
CA ASN A 6 -0.74 23.74 2.22
C ASN A 6 -0.59 22.25 1.87
N VAL A 7 -0.31 21.93 0.63
CA VAL A 7 -0.15 20.55 0.14
C VAL A 7 0.93 19.74 0.91
N ASP A 8 1.93 20.42 1.49
CA ASP A 8 2.93 19.77 2.33
C ASP A 8 2.30 19.04 3.52
N ALA A 9 1.24 19.58 4.12
CA ALA A 9 0.49 18.90 5.19
C ALA A 9 -0.13 17.58 4.69
N ILE A 10 -0.68 17.54 3.48
CA ILE A 10 -1.24 16.32 2.88
C ILE A 10 -0.13 15.27 2.64
N PHE A 11 1.06 15.71 2.21
CA PHE A 11 2.20 14.80 2.04
C PHE A 11 2.72 14.25 3.36
N ARG A 12 2.81 15.08 4.40
CA ARG A 12 3.20 14.65 5.75
C ARG A 12 2.20 13.64 6.30
N ASN A 13 0.91 13.93 6.18
CA ASN A 13 -0.14 12.99 6.59
C ASN A 13 0.01 11.63 5.89
N ALA A 14 0.31 11.58 4.59
CA ALA A 14 0.55 10.32 3.88
C ALA A 14 1.77 9.53 4.45
N ILE A 15 2.79 10.24 4.96
CA ILE A 15 3.93 9.61 5.66
C ILE A 15 3.49 9.08 7.03
N ASP A 16 2.72 9.87 7.78
CA ASP A 16 2.22 9.50 9.11
C ASP A 16 1.28 8.30 9.03
N LEU A 17 0.42 8.23 8.01
CA LEU A 17 -0.41 7.07 7.72
C LEU A 17 0.40 5.80 7.47
N ASN A 18 1.54 5.91 6.79
CA ASN A 18 2.43 4.77 6.61
C ASN A 18 3.11 4.33 7.93
N GLN A 19 3.42 5.26 8.84
CA GLN A 19 3.92 4.94 10.18
C GLN A 19 2.82 4.33 11.05
N TYR A 20 1.63 4.89 11.01
CA TYR A 20 0.46 4.35 11.69
C TYR A 20 0.16 2.91 11.27
N SER A 21 0.16 2.62 9.97
CA SER A 21 -0.03 1.26 9.45
C SER A 21 1.01 0.27 9.97
N ASN A 22 2.25 0.72 10.21
CA ASN A 22 3.28 -0.12 10.82
C ASN A 22 2.97 -0.44 12.29
N SER A 23 2.37 0.48 13.03
CA SER A 23 1.95 0.26 14.41
C SER A 23 0.84 -0.79 14.49
N VAL A 24 -0.18 -0.69 13.64
CA VAL A 24 -1.27 -1.67 13.55
C VAL A 24 -0.73 -3.05 13.16
N ALA A 25 0.10 -3.12 12.12
CA ALA A 25 0.70 -4.37 11.68
C ALA A 25 1.54 -5.03 12.79
N ARG A 26 2.27 -4.24 13.57
CA ARG A 26 3.09 -4.76 14.68
C ARG A 26 2.24 -5.44 15.76
N ARG A 27 1.10 -4.85 16.13
CA ARG A 27 0.18 -5.47 17.11
C ARG A 27 -0.30 -6.84 16.62
N ILE A 28 -0.72 -6.94 15.36
CA ILE A 28 -1.18 -8.18 14.75
C ILE A 28 -0.05 -9.23 14.68
N ILE A 29 1.17 -8.80 14.32
CA ILE A 29 2.35 -9.68 14.25
C ILE A 29 2.74 -10.19 15.62
N ASN A 30 2.66 -9.39 16.68
CA ASN A 30 2.99 -9.82 18.03
C ASN A 30 2.08 -10.94 18.49
N ILE A 31 0.76 -10.83 18.29
CA ILE A 31 -0.19 -11.91 18.62
C ILE A 31 0.17 -13.20 17.87
N TYR A 32 0.50 -13.09 16.58
CA TYR A 32 0.95 -14.24 15.78
C TYR A 32 2.23 -14.87 16.35
N ASN A 33 3.21 -14.05 16.71
CA ASN A 33 4.48 -14.54 17.24
C ASN A 33 4.30 -15.29 18.56
N ASP A 34 3.42 -14.82 19.45
CA ASP A 34 3.13 -15.47 20.72
C ASP A 34 2.57 -16.89 20.51
N ILE A 35 1.68 -17.05 19.52
CA ILE A 35 1.14 -18.37 19.14
C ILE A 35 2.25 -19.31 18.66
N ILE A 36 3.14 -18.84 17.81
CA ILE A 36 4.24 -19.65 17.28
C ILE A 36 5.24 -20.00 18.39
N ILE A 37 5.57 -19.05 19.27
CA ILE A 37 6.45 -19.28 20.41
C ILE A 37 5.89 -20.35 21.34
N ASP A 38 4.60 -20.28 21.67
CA ASP A 38 3.93 -21.27 22.51
C ASP A 38 3.99 -22.66 21.86
N ALA A 39 3.66 -22.76 20.58
CA ALA A 39 3.73 -24.04 19.85
C ALA A 39 5.15 -24.62 19.82
N VAL A 40 6.18 -23.78 19.64
CA VAL A 40 7.59 -24.22 19.67
C VAL A 40 8.03 -24.64 21.08
N ASN A 41 7.58 -23.96 22.12
CA ASN A 41 7.87 -24.35 23.50
C ASN A 41 7.22 -25.69 23.84
N GLN A 42 5.98 -25.92 23.45
CA GLN A 42 5.32 -27.20 23.62
C GLN A 42 6.03 -28.33 22.85
N LEU A 43 6.53 -28.05 21.66
CA LEU A 43 7.28 -29.00 20.83
C LEU A 43 8.54 -29.49 21.55
N GLN A 44 9.25 -28.61 22.29
CA GLN A 44 10.47 -28.99 23.04
C GLN A 44 10.21 -30.03 24.15
N THR A 45 9.04 -29.95 24.76
CA THR A 45 8.68 -30.90 25.87
C THR A 45 8.28 -32.30 25.37
N ILE A 46 8.08 -32.47 24.08
CA ILE A 46 7.58 -33.72 23.48
C ILE A 46 8.69 -34.77 23.33
N ASP A 47 9.96 -34.40 23.26
CA ASP A 47 11.08 -35.31 23.04
C ASP A 47 11.26 -36.33 24.17
N GLU A 48 10.88 -35.96 25.37
CA GLU A 48 11.00 -36.83 26.57
C GLU A 48 9.94 -37.95 26.63
N LEU A 49 8.95 -37.91 25.72
CA LEU A 49 7.82 -38.83 25.71
C LEU A 49 8.12 -40.12 24.93
N ARG A 50 7.54 -41.24 25.37
CA ARG A 50 7.57 -42.53 24.64
C ARG A 50 6.78 -42.43 23.32
N ALA A 51 7.20 -43.18 22.30
CA ALA A 51 6.72 -43.08 20.93
C ALA A 51 5.18 -42.99 20.73
N PRO A 52 4.32 -43.83 21.37
CA PRO A 52 2.87 -43.70 21.18
C PRO A 52 2.31 -42.40 21.74
N VAL A 53 2.79 -41.98 22.92
CA VAL A 53 2.37 -40.72 23.57
C VAL A 53 2.90 -39.52 22.80
N LYS A 54 4.14 -39.60 22.30
CA LYS A 54 4.77 -38.60 21.46
C LYS A 54 3.92 -38.30 20.20
N ALA A 55 3.50 -39.34 19.50
CA ALA A 55 2.68 -39.20 18.29
C ALA A 55 1.31 -38.55 18.57
N ALA A 56 0.64 -38.97 19.67
CA ALA A 56 -0.63 -38.38 20.08
C ALA A 56 -0.47 -36.88 20.46
N ARG A 57 0.59 -36.56 21.21
CA ARG A 57 0.88 -35.16 21.63
C ARG A 57 1.21 -34.27 20.46
N LEU A 58 1.97 -34.76 19.48
CA LEU A 58 2.26 -34.00 18.24
C LEU A 58 0.98 -33.71 17.45
N ARG A 59 0.07 -34.68 17.32
CA ARG A 59 -1.22 -34.43 16.64
C ARG A 59 -2.05 -33.40 17.38
N ALA A 60 -2.11 -33.46 18.71
CA ALA A 60 -2.84 -32.52 19.54
C ALA A 60 -2.23 -31.08 19.39
N LEU A 61 -0.91 -30.96 19.43
CA LEU A 61 -0.21 -29.70 19.22
C LEU A 61 -0.53 -29.10 17.86
N LEU A 62 -0.47 -29.89 16.78
CA LEU A 62 -0.76 -29.39 15.43
C LEU A 62 -2.22 -28.97 15.27
N ALA A 63 -3.16 -29.66 15.91
CA ALA A 63 -4.56 -29.27 15.92
C ALA A 63 -4.79 -27.96 16.69
N GLN A 64 -4.21 -27.84 17.87
CA GLN A 64 -4.26 -26.61 18.69
C GLN A 64 -3.65 -25.41 17.94
N LEU A 65 -2.48 -25.58 17.32
CA LEU A 65 -1.84 -24.52 16.52
C LEU A 65 -2.74 -24.05 15.39
N LYS A 66 -3.36 -24.99 14.66
CA LYS A 66 -4.28 -24.65 13.57
C LYS A 66 -5.46 -23.82 14.06
N GLU A 67 -6.06 -24.20 15.20
CA GLU A 67 -7.16 -23.47 15.82
C GLU A 67 -6.73 -22.07 16.29
N SER A 68 -5.60 -21.95 16.98
CA SER A 68 -5.06 -20.68 17.44
C SER A 68 -4.75 -19.73 16.28
N LEU A 69 -4.21 -20.22 15.16
CA LEU A 69 -3.98 -19.43 13.97
C LEU A 69 -5.27 -19.01 13.26
N ALA A 70 -6.32 -19.83 13.30
CA ALA A 70 -7.63 -19.47 12.77
C ALA A 70 -8.28 -18.34 13.60
N THR A 71 -8.20 -18.41 14.93
CA THR A 71 -8.63 -17.34 15.84
C THR A 71 -7.86 -16.07 15.59
N TRP A 72 -6.54 -16.13 15.49
CA TRP A 72 -5.70 -14.99 15.15
C TRP A 72 -6.13 -14.30 13.84
N ALA A 73 -6.50 -15.07 12.81
CA ALA A 73 -6.96 -14.48 11.55
C ALA A 73 -8.26 -13.68 11.72
N GLY A 74 -9.17 -14.13 12.59
CA GLY A 74 -10.37 -13.39 12.99
C GLY A 74 -10.01 -12.08 13.69
N ASP A 75 -9.21 -12.16 14.75
CA ASP A 75 -8.76 -11.02 15.55
C ASP A 75 -8.02 -9.98 14.68
N ALA A 76 -7.15 -10.44 13.79
CA ALA A 76 -6.42 -9.58 12.87
C ALA A 76 -7.36 -8.82 11.91
N THR A 77 -8.42 -9.48 11.46
CA THR A 77 -9.45 -8.86 10.62
C THR A 77 -10.23 -7.80 11.40
N GLU A 78 -10.65 -8.12 12.62
CA GLU A 78 -11.40 -7.20 13.48
C GLU A 78 -10.58 -5.97 13.88
N ILE A 79 -9.34 -6.18 14.35
CA ILE A 79 -8.41 -5.08 14.67
C ILE A 79 -8.24 -4.16 13.45
N THR A 80 -8.04 -4.74 12.27
CA THR A 80 -7.86 -3.95 11.05
C THR A 80 -9.13 -3.16 10.70
N ALA A 81 -10.31 -3.76 10.81
CA ALA A 81 -11.57 -3.11 10.48
C ALA A 81 -11.86 -1.92 11.41
N LEU A 82 -11.67 -2.09 12.73
CA LEU A 82 -11.86 -1.03 13.72
C LEU A 82 -10.91 0.15 13.50
N GLU A 83 -9.64 -0.14 13.29
CA GLU A 83 -8.62 0.90 13.02
C GLU A 83 -8.91 1.68 11.73
N LEU A 84 -9.41 1.00 10.70
CA LEU A 84 -9.73 1.64 9.42
C LEU A 84 -10.96 2.53 9.51
N GLN A 85 -11.94 2.21 10.35
CA GLN A 85 -13.11 3.06 10.56
C GLN A 85 -12.71 4.38 11.24
N GLY A 86 -12.00 4.31 12.37
CA GLY A 86 -11.50 5.51 13.04
C GLY A 86 -10.55 6.34 12.16
N LEU A 87 -9.76 5.66 11.33
CA LEU A 87 -8.91 6.32 10.34
C LEU A 87 -9.72 7.12 9.31
N ALA A 88 -10.82 6.55 8.81
CA ALA A 88 -11.66 7.23 7.81
C ALA A 88 -12.24 8.54 8.34
N GLU A 89 -12.69 8.53 9.58
CA GLU A 89 -13.22 9.71 10.28
C GLU A 89 -12.14 10.80 10.42
N LEU A 90 -10.99 10.44 11.00
CA LEU A 90 -9.86 11.37 11.16
C LEU A 90 -9.35 11.91 9.81
N GLN A 91 -9.32 11.08 8.78
CA GLN A 91 -8.87 11.50 7.45
C GLN A 91 -9.86 12.48 6.80
N SER A 92 -11.17 12.27 6.98
CA SER A 92 -12.19 13.20 6.50
C SER A 92 -12.02 14.57 7.14
N GLU A 93 -11.95 14.63 8.47
CA GLU A 93 -11.75 15.87 9.22
C GLU A 93 -10.46 16.59 8.81
N PHE A 94 -9.37 15.83 8.67
CA PHE A 94 -8.10 16.37 8.21
C PHE A 94 -8.21 17.02 6.84
N VAL A 95 -8.81 16.34 5.86
CA VAL A 95 -8.93 16.83 4.48
C VAL A 95 -9.83 18.06 4.41
N GLU A 96 -10.94 18.08 5.14
CA GLU A 96 -11.82 19.26 5.24
C GLU A 96 -11.06 20.47 5.77
N GLU A 97 -10.27 20.29 6.83
CA GLU A 97 -9.44 21.37 7.36
C GLU A 97 -8.40 21.85 6.35
N GLN A 98 -7.77 20.93 5.61
CA GLN A 98 -6.84 21.32 4.55
C GLN A 98 -7.52 22.11 3.42
N LEU A 99 -8.76 21.75 3.05
CA LEU A 99 -9.55 22.54 2.08
C LEU A 99 -9.90 23.93 2.64
N ARG A 100 -10.31 24.03 3.92
CA ARG A 100 -10.56 25.34 4.57
C ARG A 100 -9.30 26.22 4.58
N LEU A 101 -8.17 25.65 4.92
CA LEU A 101 -6.89 26.37 4.95
C LEU A 101 -6.40 26.80 3.57
N ALA A 102 -6.83 26.09 2.53
CA ALA A 102 -6.50 26.42 1.15
C ALA A 102 -7.27 27.64 0.61
N LEU A 103 -8.38 27.98 1.24
CA LEU A 103 -9.24 29.11 0.85
C LEU A 103 -8.93 30.37 1.67
N PRO A 104 -9.21 31.58 1.13
CA PRO A 104 -9.19 32.82 1.90
C PRO A 104 -10.08 32.73 3.15
N ALA A 105 -9.71 33.41 4.23
CA ALA A 105 -10.39 33.30 5.53
C ALA A 105 -11.90 33.53 5.47
N GLY A 106 -12.36 34.48 4.64
CA GLY A 106 -13.79 34.80 4.47
C GLY A 106 -14.57 33.78 3.63
N SER A 107 -13.93 32.75 3.08
CA SER A 107 -14.58 31.76 2.20
C SER A 107 -14.45 30.33 2.72
N ARG A 108 -13.92 30.15 3.92
CA ARG A 108 -13.71 28.83 4.53
C ARG A 108 -15.02 28.09 4.83
N ASP A 109 -16.09 28.83 5.07
CA ASP A 109 -17.43 28.28 5.29
C ASP A 109 -18.05 27.65 4.03
N MET A 110 -17.45 27.84 2.87
CA MET A 110 -17.86 27.15 1.63
C MET A 110 -17.55 25.64 1.69
N VAL A 111 -16.60 25.21 2.52
CA VAL A 111 -16.22 23.80 2.64
C VAL A 111 -17.29 23.03 3.40
N ARG A 112 -17.90 22.06 2.72
CA ARG A 112 -18.90 21.17 3.30
C ARG A 112 -18.24 20.08 4.13
N THR A 113 -18.83 19.82 5.29
CA THR A 113 -18.45 18.71 6.15
C THR A 113 -19.07 17.41 5.63
N VAL A 114 -18.33 16.32 5.72
CA VAL A 114 -18.74 14.98 5.29
C VAL A 114 -18.81 14.05 6.48
N GLU A 115 -19.98 13.57 6.81
CA GLU A 115 -20.14 12.52 7.81
C GLU A 115 -19.72 11.17 7.22
N ILE A 116 -18.73 10.55 7.83
CA ILE A 116 -18.30 9.20 7.48
C ILE A 116 -19.24 8.19 8.14
N SER A 117 -19.94 7.41 7.33
CA SER A 117 -20.86 6.39 7.87
C SER A 117 -20.10 5.37 8.73
N PRO A 118 -20.73 4.79 9.80
CA PRO A 118 -20.09 3.78 10.65
C PRO A 118 -19.64 2.51 9.92
N GLN A 119 -20.07 2.33 8.67
CA GLN A 119 -19.73 1.18 7.83
C GLN A 119 -18.85 1.59 6.63
N PHE A 120 -18.35 2.82 6.63
CA PHE A 120 -17.58 3.36 5.50
C PHE A 120 -16.35 2.52 5.19
N ALA A 121 -15.51 2.23 6.18
CA ALA A 121 -14.34 1.40 5.98
C ALA A 121 -14.71 0.03 5.38
N GLN A 122 -15.77 -0.59 5.85
CA GLN A 122 -16.27 -1.84 5.29
C GLN A 122 -16.76 -1.68 3.85
N SER A 123 -17.42 -0.57 3.51
CA SER A 123 -17.94 -0.32 2.16
C SER A 123 -16.85 -0.02 1.13
N VAL A 124 -15.83 0.74 1.53
CA VAL A 124 -14.67 1.06 0.69
C VAL A 124 -13.84 -0.16 0.35
N VAL A 125 -13.91 -1.12 1.21
CA VAL A 125 -12.98 -2.22 1.28
C VAL A 125 -13.51 -3.47 0.59
N VAL A 126 -14.71 -3.42 0.07
CA VAL A 126 -15.30 -4.50 -0.71
C VAL A 126 -15.71 -4.01 -2.07
N THR A 127 -14.75 -3.99 -2.93
CA THR A 127 -15.00 -4.01 -4.36
C THR A 127 -15.10 -5.46 -4.81
N ASP A 128 -16.03 -5.75 -5.71
CA ASP A 128 -16.02 -6.97 -6.50
C ASP A 128 -14.60 -7.15 -7.06
N PRO A 129 -13.94 -8.32 -6.83
CA PRO A 129 -12.59 -8.58 -7.34
C PRO A 129 -12.42 -8.36 -8.84
N THR A 130 -13.53 -8.43 -9.60
CA THR A 130 -13.55 -8.17 -11.04
C THR A 130 -13.48 -6.68 -11.38
N GLN A 131 -13.67 -5.79 -10.41
CA GLN A 131 -13.72 -4.33 -10.62
C GLN A 131 -12.47 -3.58 -10.18
N ILE A 132 -11.48 -4.25 -9.56
CA ILE A 132 -10.14 -3.68 -9.42
C ILE A 132 -9.45 -3.82 -10.78
N ASN A 133 -9.95 -3.09 -11.74
CA ASN A 133 -9.18 -2.85 -12.95
C ASN A 133 -8.04 -1.90 -12.54
N VAL A 134 -6.84 -2.45 -12.47
CA VAL A 134 -5.64 -1.66 -12.70
C VAL A 134 -5.93 -0.88 -13.96
N VAL A 135 -6.07 0.45 -13.84
CA VAL A 135 -6.32 1.29 -15.00
C VAL A 135 -5.25 0.98 -16.01
N ALA A 136 -5.65 0.36 -17.12
CA ALA A 136 -4.73 0.07 -18.18
C ALA A 136 -4.10 1.39 -18.61
N LEU A 137 -2.78 1.49 -18.46
CA LEU A 137 -2.01 2.62 -18.93
C LEU A 137 -1.81 2.41 -20.44
N SER A 138 -2.86 2.73 -21.23
CA SER A 138 -2.76 2.73 -22.70
C SER A 138 -1.83 3.82 -23.19
N ASP A 139 -1.34 3.70 -24.41
CA ASP A 139 -0.67 4.80 -25.12
C ASP A 139 -1.58 6.02 -25.23
N ASP A 140 -2.90 5.81 -25.19
CA ASP A 140 -3.97 6.78 -25.07
C ASP A 140 -4.40 7.02 -23.61
N LEU A 141 -3.45 6.99 -22.66
CA LEU A 141 -3.77 7.36 -21.28
C LEU A 141 -4.45 8.73 -21.21
N PHE A 142 -4.19 9.60 -22.18
CA PHE A 142 -4.86 10.88 -22.36
C PHE A 142 -6.28 10.73 -22.91
N ALA A 143 -6.52 9.78 -23.81
CA ALA A 143 -7.86 9.50 -24.34
C ALA A 143 -8.76 8.86 -23.30
N ALA A 144 -8.22 8.00 -22.41
CA ALA A 144 -8.97 7.46 -21.26
C ALA A 144 -9.37 8.54 -20.25
N VAL A 145 -8.59 9.63 -20.13
CA VAL A 145 -8.95 10.81 -19.32
C VAL A 145 -10.01 11.66 -20.01
N GLU A 146 -10.09 11.64 -21.35
CA GLU A 146 -11.01 12.46 -22.13
C GLU A 146 -12.38 11.82 -22.41
N GLY A 147 -12.58 10.51 -22.25
CA GLY A 147 -13.85 9.97 -22.72
C GLY A 147 -14.36 8.63 -22.24
N ALA A 148 -13.61 7.80 -21.54
CA ALA A 148 -14.12 6.52 -21.07
C ALA A 148 -14.44 6.55 -19.58
N PRO A 149 -15.72 6.39 -19.18
CA PRO A 149 -16.10 6.28 -17.79
C PRO A 149 -15.54 4.98 -17.22
N GLN A 150 -14.47 5.03 -16.47
CA GLN A 150 -14.07 3.94 -15.61
C GLN A 150 -14.81 4.11 -14.29
N THR A 151 -15.96 3.51 -14.19
CA THR A 151 -16.77 3.47 -12.98
C THR A 151 -16.11 2.55 -11.95
N PHE A 152 -15.48 3.13 -10.95
CA PHE A 152 -15.21 2.43 -9.70
C PHE A 152 -16.53 2.32 -8.94
N SER A 153 -17.22 1.20 -9.04
CA SER A 153 -18.42 0.96 -8.25
C SER A 153 -18.01 0.46 -6.87
N LEU A 154 -18.11 1.32 -5.87
CA LEU A 154 -17.90 1.00 -4.46
C LEU A 154 -19.20 0.43 -3.86
N THR A 155 -19.72 -0.67 -4.40
CA THR A 155 -20.82 -1.39 -3.79
C THR A 155 -20.31 -2.53 -2.93
N ALA A 156 -20.47 -2.40 -1.62
CA ALA A 156 -20.12 -3.45 -0.67
C ALA A 156 -21.18 -4.55 -0.65
N PRO A 157 -20.83 -5.82 -0.92
CA PRO A 157 -21.71 -6.94 -0.58
C PRO A 157 -21.88 -7.04 0.95
N LYS A 158 -23.01 -7.54 1.41
CA LYS A 158 -23.22 -7.85 2.83
C LYS A 158 -22.14 -8.83 3.33
N GLY A 159 -21.48 -8.50 4.44
CA GLY A 159 -20.38 -9.29 4.98
C GLY A 159 -19.01 -8.91 4.40
N ALA A 160 -18.89 -7.69 4.03
CA ALA A 160 -17.76 -7.11 3.38
C ALA A 160 -16.45 -7.16 4.16
N MET A 161 -15.42 -7.45 3.44
CA MET A 161 -14.04 -7.57 3.89
C MET A 161 -13.12 -6.74 3.02
N ILE A 162 -11.98 -6.32 3.56
CA ILE A 162 -11.02 -5.50 2.84
C ILE A 162 -10.53 -6.22 1.58
N THR A 163 -10.73 -5.64 0.42
CA THR A 163 -10.25 -6.18 -0.85
C THR A 163 -8.93 -5.52 -1.23
N LEU A 164 -7.92 -6.35 -1.43
CA LEU A 164 -6.58 -5.91 -1.84
C LEU A 164 -6.52 -5.72 -3.36
N PRO A 165 -5.51 -5.02 -3.90
CA PRO A 165 -5.36 -4.79 -5.34
C PRO A 165 -5.33 -6.05 -6.21
N ASN A 166 -4.99 -7.22 -5.64
CA ASN A 166 -5.04 -8.52 -6.32
C ASN A 166 -6.41 -9.23 -6.21
N GLY A 167 -7.44 -8.54 -5.76
CA GLY A 167 -8.78 -9.08 -5.57
C GLY A 167 -8.97 -9.96 -4.33
N ARG A 168 -7.94 -10.15 -3.48
CA ARG A 168 -8.06 -10.92 -2.24
C ARG A 168 -8.70 -10.09 -1.15
N VAL A 169 -9.60 -10.69 -0.40
CA VAL A 169 -10.29 -10.08 0.74
C VAL A 169 -9.44 -10.20 2.00
N VAL A 170 -9.38 -9.17 2.87
CA VAL A 170 -8.50 -9.15 4.06
C VAL A 170 -8.73 -10.36 4.96
N GLU A 171 -9.96 -10.71 5.29
CA GLU A 171 -10.23 -11.93 6.06
C GLU A 171 -9.68 -13.17 5.34
N LYS A 172 -9.91 -13.31 4.04
CA LYS A 172 -9.32 -14.42 3.27
C LYS A 172 -7.80 -14.34 3.28
N SER A 173 -7.22 -13.13 3.28
CA SER A 173 -5.78 -12.94 3.34
C SER A 173 -5.21 -13.38 4.69
N PHE A 174 -5.78 -12.97 5.81
CA PHE A 174 -5.34 -13.42 7.13
C PHE A 174 -5.63 -14.91 7.33
N ARG A 175 -6.78 -15.42 6.94
CA ARG A 175 -7.09 -16.83 6.95
C ARG A 175 -6.12 -17.65 6.08
N GLY A 176 -5.86 -17.22 4.87
CA GLY A 176 -4.90 -17.87 3.96
C GLY A 176 -3.47 -17.86 4.52
N LEU A 177 -3.08 -16.81 5.26
CA LEU A 177 -1.83 -16.76 6.00
C LEU A 177 -1.82 -17.81 7.14
N ALA A 178 -2.86 -17.85 7.95
CA ALA A 178 -3.01 -18.79 9.04
C ALA A 178 -2.93 -20.25 8.54
N GLU A 179 -3.67 -20.60 7.49
CA GLU A 179 -3.68 -21.92 6.86
C GLU A 179 -2.29 -22.28 6.30
N SER A 180 -1.65 -21.36 5.58
CA SER A 180 -0.32 -21.55 5.02
C SER A 180 0.75 -21.75 6.10
N GLN A 181 0.67 -21.03 7.21
CA GLN A 181 1.61 -21.17 8.31
C GLN A 181 1.37 -22.46 9.11
N ALA A 182 0.12 -22.85 9.34
CA ALA A 182 -0.21 -24.14 9.96
C ALA A 182 0.33 -25.33 9.14
N GLU A 183 0.18 -25.28 7.81
CA GLU A 183 0.69 -26.34 6.93
C GLU A 183 2.22 -26.37 6.89
N ARG A 184 2.89 -25.22 6.86
CA ARG A 184 4.35 -25.12 6.92
C ARG A 184 4.91 -25.71 8.23
N PHE A 185 4.31 -25.32 9.36
CA PHE A 185 4.71 -25.87 10.65
C PHE A 185 4.52 -27.39 10.67
N SER A 186 3.36 -27.87 10.22
CA SER A 186 3.06 -29.31 10.12
C SER A 186 4.03 -30.06 9.21
N SER A 187 4.36 -29.49 8.06
CA SER A 187 5.33 -30.05 7.11
C SER A 187 6.74 -30.12 7.71
N SER A 188 7.17 -29.06 8.42
CA SER A 188 8.46 -29.05 9.12
C SER A 188 8.55 -30.13 10.18
N VAL A 189 7.46 -30.32 10.98
CA VAL A 189 7.39 -31.42 11.97
C VAL A 189 7.45 -32.79 11.28
N ARG A 190 6.70 -33.01 10.21
CA ARG A 190 6.74 -34.28 9.45
C ARG A 190 8.12 -34.55 8.87
N GLN A 191 8.75 -33.55 8.28
CA GLN A 191 10.09 -33.67 7.70
C GLN A 191 11.13 -34.02 8.79
N ALA A 192 11.12 -33.33 9.93
CA ALA A 192 12.01 -33.63 11.04
C ALA A 192 11.86 -35.07 11.54
N LEU A 193 10.64 -35.56 11.64
CA LEU A 193 10.38 -36.96 12.01
C LEU A 193 10.91 -37.94 10.98
N LEU A 194 10.81 -37.63 9.68
CA LEU A 194 11.31 -38.51 8.60
C LEU A 194 12.84 -38.51 8.51
N THR A 195 13.49 -37.39 8.81
CA THR A 195 14.96 -37.24 8.78
C THR A 195 15.63 -37.64 10.09
N GLY A 196 14.87 -37.98 11.13
CA GLY A 196 15.37 -38.33 12.46
C GLY A 196 15.90 -37.11 13.24
N GLU A 197 15.52 -35.91 12.86
CA GLU A 197 15.83 -34.70 13.63
C GLU A 197 15.11 -34.72 14.96
N THR A 198 15.78 -34.23 16.01
CA THR A 198 15.17 -34.04 17.32
C THR A 198 14.19 -32.86 17.29
N THR A 199 13.18 -32.85 18.17
CA THR A 199 12.27 -31.71 18.31
C THR A 199 13.01 -30.48 18.81
N GLN A 200 14.17 -30.62 19.48
CA GLN A 200 15.03 -29.51 19.85
C GLN A 200 15.69 -28.86 18.62
N GLU A 201 16.18 -29.65 17.68
CA GLU A 201 16.76 -29.13 16.43
C GLU A 201 15.68 -28.46 15.58
N LEU A 202 14.51 -29.07 15.45
CA LEU A 202 13.35 -28.48 14.80
C LEU A 202 12.91 -27.19 15.48
N SER A 203 12.85 -27.15 16.81
CA SER A 203 12.52 -25.95 17.57
C SER A 203 13.50 -24.81 17.31
N ARG A 204 14.80 -25.09 17.23
CA ARG A 204 15.80 -24.06 16.85
C ARG A 204 15.58 -23.52 15.43
N LYS A 205 15.25 -24.39 14.47
CA LYS A 205 14.95 -23.97 13.09
C LYS A 205 13.69 -23.09 13.03
N LEU A 206 12.64 -23.47 13.76
CA LEU A 206 11.37 -22.72 13.79
C LEU A 206 11.47 -21.43 14.59
N ARG A 207 12.22 -21.45 15.69
CA ARG A 207 12.41 -20.29 16.58
C ARG A 207 13.26 -19.20 15.94
N GLY A 208 14.26 -19.53 15.13
CA GLY A 208 15.24 -18.58 14.63
C GLY A 208 15.99 -17.87 15.76
N THR A 209 16.44 -16.66 15.51
CA THR A 209 17.09 -15.79 16.51
C THR A 209 16.05 -14.98 17.27
N LEU A 210 15.24 -15.63 18.11
CA LEU A 210 14.22 -14.96 18.95
C LEU A 210 14.79 -13.99 20.00
N GLU A 211 16.11 -13.99 20.22
CA GLU A 211 16.79 -13.06 21.12
C GLU A 211 16.50 -11.58 20.82
N PHE A 212 16.03 -11.27 19.63
CA PHE A 212 15.65 -9.91 19.23
C PHE A 212 14.14 -9.61 19.28
N GLY A 213 13.30 -10.56 19.64
CA GLY A 213 11.84 -10.41 19.58
C GLY A 213 11.30 -9.34 20.54
N GLU A 214 11.82 -9.26 21.77
CA GLU A 214 11.41 -8.28 22.77
C GLU A 214 12.02 -6.88 22.55
N GLU A 215 13.19 -6.79 21.93
CA GLU A 215 13.90 -5.54 21.65
C GLU A 215 13.65 -4.97 20.26
N ALA A 216 12.97 -5.70 19.40
CA ALA A 216 12.75 -5.28 18.00
C ALA A 216 11.89 -4.02 17.91
N LYS A 217 12.50 -2.88 17.67
CA LYS A 217 11.85 -1.56 17.57
C LYS A 217 11.19 -1.30 16.22
N THR A 218 11.48 -2.10 15.19
CA THR A 218 10.94 -1.94 13.84
C THR A 218 10.33 -3.23 13.31
N ILE A 219 9.35 -3.13 12.40
CA ILE A 219 8.75 -4.30 11.74
C ILE A 219 9.80 -5.15 11.02
N LYS A 220 10.83 -4.52 10.45
CA LYS A 220 11.94 -5.23 9.82
C LYS A 220 12.73 -6.06 10.83
N GLN A 221 12.96 -5.54 12.03
CA GLN A 221 13.65 -6.25 13.11
C GLN A 221 12.78 -7.39 13.66
N LEU A 222 11.47 -7.18 13.86
CA LEU A 222 10.54 -8.24 14.22
C LEU A 222 10.49 -9.37 13.17
N ALA A 223 10.45 -9.01 11.89
CA ALA A 223 10.48 -9.98 10.80
C ALA A 223 11.81 -10.72 10.67
N LEU A 224 12.93 -10.11 11.11
CA LEU A 224 14.26 -10.73 11.12
C LEU A 224 14.52 -11.56 12.39
N ALA A 225 13.90 -11.20 13.51
CA ALA A 225 14.05 -11.89 14.79
C ALA A 225 13.36 -13.27 14.82
N GLY A 226 12.25 -13.41 14.08
CA GLY A 226 11.55 -14.69 13.96
C GLY A 226 12.25 -15.66 13.00
N GLY A 227 12.15 -16.95 13.26
CA GLY A 227 12.50 -18.00 12.31
C GLY A 227 11.71 -17.89 11.01
N GLU A 228 11.94 -18.81 10.06
CA GLU A 228 11.29 -18.75 8.73
C GLU A 228 9.77 -18.65 8.79
N ALA A 229 9.12 -19.25 9.81
CA ALA A 229 7.68 -19.21 9.99
C ALA A 229 7.16 -17.78 10.30
N THR A 230 7.83 -17.04 11.20
CA THR A 230 7.38 -15.70 11.62
C THR A 230 7.77 -14.61 10.63
N LYS A 231 8.92 -14.75 9.98
CA LYS A 231 9.47 -13.77 9.04
C LYS A 231 8.56 -13.51 7.85
N MET A 232 8.00 -14.57 7.26
CA MET A 232 7.15 -14.42 6.08
C MET A 232 5.78 -13.84 6.43
N ALA A 233 5.17 -14.30 7.55
CA ALA A 233 3.90 -13.76 8.00
C ALA A 233 4.00 -12.26 8.31
N GLY A 234 5.07 -11.81 8.96
CA GLY A 234 5.28 -10.40 9.27
C GLY A 234 5.28 -9.49 8.04
N HIS A 235 5.94 -9.89 6.97
CA HIS A 235 5.94 -9.12 5.71
C HIS A 235 4.56 -9.09 5.05
N GLN A 236 3.85 -10.20 5.07
CA GLN A 236 2.51 -10.31 4.47
C GLN A 236 1.48 -9.49 5.26
N VAL A 237 1.47 -9.59 6.59
CA VAL A 237 0.61 -8.77 7.47
C VAL A 237 0.87 -7.28 7.24
N THR A 238 2.14 -6.87 7.24
CA THR A 238 2.51 -5.48 6.98
C THR A 238 2.00 -4.99 5.63
N SER A 239 2.09 -5.83 4.60
CA SER A 239 1.64 -5.49 3.26
C SER A 239 0.11 -5.33 3.19
N VAL A 240 -0.63 -6.22 3.83
CA VAL A 240 -2.10 -6.15 3.93
C VAL A 240 -2.52 -4.86 4.63
N VAL A 241 -2.02 -4.61 5.85
CA VAL A 241 -2.41 -3.46 6.67
C VAL A 241 -2.04 -2.13 5.97
N ARG A 242 -0.83 -2.00 5.43
CA ARG A 242 -0.42 -0.78 4.71
C ARG A 242 -1.31 -0.47 3.51
N THR A 243 -1.66 -1.51 2.76
CA THR A 243 -2.51 -1.34 1.58
C THR A 243 -3.91 -0.91 1.98
N SER A 244 -4.47 -1.52 3.02
CA SER A 244 -5.80 -1.21 3.54
C SER A 244 -5.87 0.21 4.11
N VAL A 245 -4.89 0.63 4.91
CA VAL A 245 -4.78 2.00 5.43
C VAL A 245 -4.73 3.02 4.30
N ASN A 246 -3.89 2.79 3.30
CA ASN A 246 -3.78 3.68 2.15
C ASN A 246 -5.09 3.75 1.35
N GLN A 247 -5.77 2.62 1.17
CA GLN A 247 -7.03 2.54 0.43
C GLN A 247 -8.14 3.35 1.13
N VAL A 248 -8.34 3.13 2.43
CA VAL A 248 -9.39 3.81 3.20
C VAL A 248 -9.11 5.31 3.31
N ALA A 249 -7.86 5.70 3.57
CA ALA A 249 -7.49 7.11 3.66
C ALA A 249 -7.73 7.85 2.33
N ASN A 250 -7.33 7.26 1.19
CA ASN A 250 -7.61 7.89 -0.10
C ASN A 250 -9.10 7.92 -0.44
N ALA A 251 -9.86 6.89 -0.08
CA ALA A 251 -11.30 6.88 -0.29
C ALA A 251 -12.02 7.95 0.54
N ALA A 252 -11.67 8.11 1.82
CA ALA A 252 -12.20 9.18 2.67
C ALA A 252 -11.86 10.57 2.09
N SER A 253 -10.62 10.76 1.64
CA SER A 253 -10.21 11.99 0.97
C SER A 253 -11.05 12.27 -0.29
N GLN A 254 -11.29 11.25 -1.12
CA GLN A 254 -12.11 11.40 -2.33
C GLN A 254 -13.56 11.79 -1.99
N GLN A 255 -14.14 11.22 -0.94
CA GLN A 255 -15.50 11.60 -0.49
C GLN A 255 -15.59 13.09 -0.14
N VAL A 256 -14.59 13.62 0.59
CA VAL A 256 -14.55 15.04 0.93
C VAL A 256 -14.41 15.89 -0.33
N TYR A 257 -13.53 15.49 -1.26
CA TYR A 257 -13.35 16.22 -2.52
C TYR A 257 -14.62 16.20 -3.38
N GLU A 258 -15.28 15.05 -3.49
CA GLU A 258 -16.51 14.88 -4.25
C GLU A 258 -17.67 15.69 -3.66
N ALA A 259 -17.77 15.80 -2.34
CA ALA A 259 -18.78 16.65 -1.68
C ALA A 259 -18.52 18.15 -1.91
N ASN A 260 -17.29 18.53 -2.26
CA ASN A 260 -16.84 19.90 -2.47
C ASN A 260 -16.46 20.20 -3.93
N GLN A 261 -17.23 19.67 -4.91
CA GLN A 261 -16.95 19.84 -6.34
C GLN A 261 -17.16 21.28 -6.86
N ASP A 262 -17.81 22.12 -6.10
CA ASP A 262 -17.87 23.57 -6.32
C ASP A 262 -16.53 24.27 -6.08
N ILE A 263 -15.69 23.72 -5.22
CA ILE A 263 -14.34 24.21 -4.88
C ILE A 263 -13.27 23.49 -5.70
N THR A 264 -13.38 22.16 -5.83
CA THR A 264 -12.39 21.30 -6.46
C THR A 264 -13.04 20.35 -7.46
N LYS A 265 -12.65 20.39 -8.74
CA LYS A 265 -13.24 19.59 -9.82
C LYS A 265 -12.43 18.38 -10.19
N LYS A 266 -11.17 18.35 -9.76
CA LYS A 266 -10.20 17.30 -10.09
C LYS A 266 -9.33 16.99 -8.89
N TYR A 267 -8.72 15.82 -8.92
CA TYR A 267 -7.60 15.50 -8.05
C TYR A 267 -6.33 15.25 -8.88
N ARG A 268 -5.18 15.49 -8.27
CA ARG A 268 -3.88 15.13 -8.83
C ARG A 268 -3.36 13.91 -8.10
N TYR A 269 -2.93 12.92 -8.86
CA TYR A 269 -2.25 11.74 -8.33
C TYR A 269 -0.82 12.10 -7.92
N VAL A 270 -0.40 11.71 -6.72
CA VAL A 270 0.90 12.06 -6.16
C VAL A 270 1.61 10.83 -5.63
N ALA A 271 2.75 10.52 -6.22
CA ALA A 271 3.62 9.43 -5.78
C ALA A 271 4.74 9.94 -4.86
N THR A 272 5.31 9.06 -4.05
CA THR A 272 6.51 9.38 -3.27
C THR A 272 7.72 9.57 -4.19
N LEU A 273 8.48 10.65 -4.02
CA LEU A 273 9.68 10.92 -4.82
C LEU A 273 10.91 10.22 -4.24
N ASP A 274 10.99 8.90 -4.45
CA ASP A 274 12.14 8.08 -4.04
C ASP A 274 12.37 6.91 -5.02
N SER A 275 13.50 6.18 -4.84
CA SER A 275 13.86 5.06 -5.71
C SER A 275 12.97 3.81 -5.57
N ARG A 276 12.14 3.74 -4.51
CA ARG A 276 11.26 2.58 -4.23
C ARG A 276 9.87 2.72 -4.84
N THR A 277 9.55 3.85 -5.41
CA THR A 277 8.25 4.09 -6.05
C THR A 277 8.07 3.21 -7.26
N SER A 278 6.94 2.52 -7.36
CA SER A 278 6.64 1.58 -8.43
C SER A 278 6.47 2.28 -9.79
N ALA A 279 6.62 1.52 -10.87
CA ALA A 279 6.52 2.04 -12.22
C ALA A 279 5.17 2.71 -12.51
N ILE A 280 4.07 2.08 -12.09
CA ILE A 280 2.72 2.64 -12.28
C ILE A 280 2.55 3.96 -11.52
N CYS A 281 3.00 4.04 -10.26
CA CYS A 281 2.90 5.27 -9.49
C CYS A 281 3.78 6.39 -10.06
N ARG A 282 4.98 6.05 -10.56
CA ARG A 282 5.85 7.01 -11.27
C ARG A 282 5.19 7.57 -12.53
N ALA A 283 4.47 6.73 -13.26
CA ALA A 283 3.77 7.10 -14.48
C ALA A 283 2.53 7.97 -14.23
N LEU A 284 1.86 7.77 -13.10
CA LEU A 284 0.67 8.53 -12.70
C LEU A 284 1.00 9.85 -12.02
N ASP A 285 2.20 10.00 -11.47
CA ASP A 285 2.57 11.16 -10.66
C ASP A 285 2.40 12.51 -11.40
N GLY A 286 1.72 13.44 -10.75
CA GLY A 286 1.41 14.76 -11.28
C GLY A 286 0.27 14.80 -12.30
N ARG A 287 -0.39 13.69 -12.60
CA ARG A 287 -1.56 13.66 -13.49
C ARG A 287 -2.82 14.02 -12.74
N GLU A 288 -3.73 14.70 -13.43
CA GLU A 288 -5.00 15.17 -12.91
C GLU A 288 -6.15 14.37 -13.52
N PHE A 289 -7.13 14.06 -12.67
CA PHE A 289 -8.30 13.28 -13.05
C PHE A 289 -9.56 13.90 -12.44
N GLU A 290 -10.66 13.79 -13.15
CA GLU A 290 -11.98 14.07 -12.59
C GLU A 290 -12.37 13.00 -11.57
N TYR A 291 -13.17 13.37 -10.58
CA TYR A 291 -13.67 12.43 -9.59
C TYR A 291 -14.45 11.28 -10.24
N GLY A 292 -14.25 10.07 -9.76
CA GLY A 292 -14.89 8.88 -10.31
C GLY A 292 -14.37 8.39 -11.66
N LYS A 293 -13.40 9.11 -12.31
CA LYS A 293 -12.92 8.78 -13.66
C LYS A 293 -11.43 8.40 -13.74
N GLY A 294 -10.70 8.48 -12.67
CA GLY A 294 -9.26 8.25 -12.68
C GLY A 294 -8.77 7.23 -11.66
N PRO A 295 -7.51 6.81 -11.76
CA PRO A 295 -6.92 5.88 -10.82
C PRO A 295 -6.67 6.54 -9.46
N THR A 296 -7.16 5.94 -8.39
CA THR A 296 -6.86 6.33 -7.01
C THR A 296 -5.87 5.35 -6.36
N PRO A 297 -4.99 5.77 -5.46
CA PRO A 297 -4.19 4.83 -4.67
C PRO A 297 -5.10 3.95 -3.77
N PRO A 298 -4.69 2.70 -3.48
CA PRO A 298 -3.43 2.04 -3.85
C PRO A 298 -3.48 1.37 -5.23
N GLN A 299 -2.41 1.48 -6.02
CA GLN A 299 -2.28 0.78 -7.30
C GLN A 299 -1.57 -0.58 -7.19
N HIS A 300 -0.98 -0.87 -6.04
CA HIS A 300 -0.26 -2.11 -5.74
C HIS A 300 -0.13 -2.28 -4.23
N PHE A 301 0.28 -3.46 -3.78
CA PHE A 301 0.57 -3.72 -2.37
C PHE A 301 1.61 -2.74 -1.80
N SER A 302 1.37 -2.26 -0.58
CA SER A 302 2.21 -1.28 0.11
C SER A 302 2.43 0.02 -0.68
N CYS A 303 1.43 0.44 -1.45
CA CYS A 303 1.44 1.72 -2.15
C CYS A 303 1.56 2.87 -1.14
N ARG A 304 2.36 3.89 -1.50
CA ARG A 304 2.60 5.09 -0.67
C ARG A 304 2.15 6.38 -1.35
N SER A 305 1.45 6.22 -2.46
CA SER A 305 0.88 7.35 -3.19
C SER A 305 -0.37 7.88 -2.50
N THR A 306 -0.70 9.13 -2.76
CA THR A 306 -1.91 9.80 -2.30
C THR A 306 -2.51 10.65 -3.41
N THR A 307 -3.63 11.30 -3.15
CA THR A 307 -4.22 12.30 -4.03
C THR A 307 -4.26 13.66 -3.35
N VAL A 308 -4.21 14.72 -4.15
CA VAL A 308 -4.39 16.09 -3.67
C VAL A 308 -5.48 16.77 -4.49
N PRO A 309 -6.32 17.64 -3.90
CA PRO A 309 -7.35 18.34 -4.66
C PRO A 309 -6.72 19.36 -5.60
N VAL A 310 -7.39 19.64 -6.71
CA VAL A 310 -7.04 20.74 -7.63
C VAL A 310 -8.13 21.80 -7.52
N ILE A 311 -7.81 22.92 -6.91
CA ILE A 311 -8.76 24.01 -6.62
C ILE A 311 -8.89 24.95 -7.81
N ASP A 312 -10.12 25.35 -8.11
CA ASP A 312 -10.45 26.29 -9.17
C ASP A 312 -10.49 27.73 -8.63
N TYR A 313 -9.34 28.24 -8.18
CA TYR A 313 -9.24 29.59 -7.60
C TYR A 313 -9.81 30.67 -8.51
N GLU A 314 -9.51 30.63 -9.80
CA GLU A 314 -10.01 31.60 -10.78
C GLU A 314 -11.55 31.53 -10.92
N GLY A 315 -12.12 30.30 -10.97
CA GLY A 315 -13.56 30.09 -11.02
C GLY A 315 -14.28 30.52 -9.73
N LEU A 316 -13.56 30.57 -8.62
CA LEU A 316 -14.03 31.09 -7.33
C LEU A 316 -13.80 32.59 -7.16
N GLY A 317 -13.15 33.25 -8.11
CA GLY A 317 -12.84 34.69 -8.06
C GLY A 317 -11.62 35.05 -7.19
N PHE A 318 -10.72 34.09 -6.96
CA PHE A 318 -9.50 34.29 -6.17
C PHE A 318 -8.25 34.20 -7.04
N ASP A 319 -7.20 34.93 -6.66
CA ASP A 319 -5.89 34.75 -7.23
C ASP A 319 -5.30 33.40 -6.78
N PRO A 320 -4.72 32.59 -7.71
CA PRO A 320 -4.08 31.34 -7.35
C PRO A 320 -2.87 31.60 -6.45
N PRO A 321 -2.74 30.89 -5.32
CA PRO A 321 -1.61 31.05 -4.42
C PRO A 321 -0.32 30.51 -5.05
N ARG A 322 0.83 30.90 -4.49
CA ARG A 322 2.11 30.30 -4.89
C ARG A 322 2.12 28.81 -4.59
N PRO A 323 2.71 27.99 -5.48
CA PRO A 323 2.87 26.55 -5.23
C PRO A 323 3.58 26.27 -3.90
N GLY A 324 3.08 25.28 -3.16
CA GLY A 324 3.73 24.79 -1.95
C GLY A 324 4.96 23.93 -2.25
N LYS A 325 5.42 23.21 -1.26
CA LYS A 325 6.54 22.25 -1.35
C LYS A 325 6.05 20.83 -1.14
N ARG A 326 6.81 19.86 -1.65
CA ARG A 326 6.61 18.42 -1.38
C ARG A 326 7.92 17.73 -0.99
N ALA A 327 7.83 16.73 -0.14
CA ALA A 327 8.98 15.93 0.27
C ALA A 327 9.47 15.03 -0.87
N ALA A 328 10.80 14.97 -1.01
CA ALA A 328 11.49 14.07 -1.92
C ALA A 328 12.71 13.44 -1.22
N SER A 329 13.19 12.33 -1.76
CA SER A 329 14.50 11.80 -1.32
C SER A 329 15.60 12.83 -1.65
N GLY A 330 16.19 13.37 -0.59
CA GLY A 330 17.21 14.42 -0.70
C GLY A 330 16.73 15.84 -0.36
N GLY A 331 15.47 16.02 0.06
CA GLY A 331 14.95 17.32 0.54
C GLY A 331 13.56 17.68 0.05
N MET A 332 13.28 18.99 0.04
CA MET A 332 12.00 19.52 -0.41
C MET A 332 12.12 20.05 -1.85
N VAL A 333 11.12 19.77 -2.67
CA VAL A 333 10.99 20.28 -4.04
C VAL A 333 9.67 21.04 -4.18
N ASP A 334 9.49 21.75 -5.29
CA ASP A 334 8.21 22.40 -5.58
C ASP A 334 7.11 21.35 -5.74
N SER A 335 5.92 21.65 -5.25
CA SER A 335 4.78 20.73 -5.26
C SER A 335 4.37 20.26 -6.65
N ASP A 336 4.65 21.07 -7.69
CA ASP A 336 4.39 20.75 -9.08
C ASP A 336 5.46 19.88 -9.74
N THR A 337 6.58 19.64 -9.08
CA THR A 337 7.65 18.77 -9.58
C THR A 337 7.12 17.35 -9.72
N SER A 338 7.00 16.83 -10.93
CA SER A 338 6.61 15.45 -11.19
C SER A 338 7.75 14.47 -10.85
N TYR A 339 7.42 13.19 -10.65
CA TYR A 339 8.44 12.15 -10.46
C TYR A 339 9.47 12.13 -11.59
N GLY A 340 9.01 12.28 -12.84
CA GLY A 340 9.89 12.33 -13.99
C GLY A 340 10.84 13.53 -13.93
N GLN A 341 10.35 14.72 -13.57
CA GLN A 341 11.19 15.90 -13.41
C GLN A 341 12.18 15.72 -12.25
N TRP A 342 11.70 15.30 -11.08
CA TRP A 342 12.57 15.00 -9.95
C TRP A 342 13.68 14.04 -10.33
N LEU A 343 13.37 12.93 -11.04
CA LEU A 343 14.36 11.95 -11.44
C LEU A 343 15.34 12.51 -12.48
N LEU A 344 14.88 13.34 -13.39
CA LEU A 344 15.73 13.98 -14.39
C LEU A 344 16.80 14.86 -13.72
N ASP A 345 16.40 15.56 -12.66
CA ASP A 345 17.26 16.48 -11.90
C ASP A 345 18.27 15.73 -10.98
N GLN A 346 18.05 14.43 -10.71
CA GLN A 346 18.96 13.61 -9.85
C GLN A 346 20.26 13.16 -10.54
N GLY A 347 20.43 13.44 -11.81
CA GLY A 347 21.62 12.99 -12.56
C GLY A 347 21.59 11.50 -12.98
N GLN A 348 22.53 11.13 -13.84
CA GLN A 348 22.51 9.85 -14.54
C GLN A 348 22.66 8.61 -13.62
N ALA A 349 23.46 8.74 -12.56
CA ALA A 349 23.66 7.63 -11.61
C ALA A 349 22.33 7.22 -10.93
N ARG A 350 21.60 8.19 -10.42
CA ARG A 350 20.28 7.93 -9.79
C ARG A 350 19.24 7.45 -10.80
N GLN A 351 19.25 8.01 -12.02
CA GLN A 351 18.37 7.54 -13.09
C GLN A 351 18.62 6.07 -13.42
N SER A 352 19.89 5.65 -13.46
CA SER A 352 20.28 4.27 -13.70
C SER A 352 19.96 3.34 -12.51
N GLU A 353 20.05 3.84 -11.27
CA GLU A 353 19.60 3.11 -10.07
C GLU A 353 18.10 2.80 -10.13
N VAL A 354 17.29 3.77 -10.53
CA VAL A 354 15.82 3.66 -10.54
C VAL A 354 15.29 2.90 -11.76
N LEU A 355 15.85 3.14 -12.93
CA LEU A 355 15.35 2.65 -14.23
C LEU A 355 16.23 1.54 -14.86
N GLY A 356 17.40 1.27 -14.28
CA GLY A 356 18.35 0.33 -14.85
C GLY A 356 18.72 0.71 -16.28
N SER A 357 18.77 -0.28 -17.14
CA SER A 357 19.07 -0.14 -18.57
C SER A 357 18.04 0.63 -19.39
N LYS A 358 16.92 1.04 -18.80
CA LYS A 358 15.89 1.87 -19.44
C LYS A 358 16.16 3.38 -19.28
N ALA A 359 17.10 3.77 -18.43
CA ALA A 359 17.42 5.19 -18.21
C ALA A 359 17.77 5.97 -19.50
N PRO A 360 18.49 5.44 -20.49
CA PRO A 360 18.72 6.13 -21.76
C PRO A 360 17.41 6.43 -22.52
N TYR A 361 16.46 5.49 -22.53
CA TYR A 361 15.13 5.73 -23.13
C TYR A 361 14.37 6.82 -22.40
N PHE A 362 14.39 6.81 -21.07
CA PHE A 362 13.78 7.88 -20.28
C PHE A 362 14.32 9.25 -20.68
N ARG A 363 15.65 9.44 -20.73
CA ARG A 363 16.28 10.72 -21.11
C ARG A 363 15.90 11.14 -22.53
N MET A 364 15.89 10.19 -23.47
CA MET A 364 15.46 10.46 -24.85
C MET A 364 14.00 10.92 -24.91
N LEU A 365 13.10 10.18 -24.24
CA LEU A 365 11.68 10.49 -24.19
C LEU A 365 11.40 11.79 -23.45
N ALA A 366 12.15 12.10 -22.38
CA ALA A 366 12.00 13.33 -21.64
C ALA A 366 12.35 14.57 -22.48
N ARG A 367 13.39 14.49 -23.32
CA ARG A 367 13.74 15.56 -24.28
C ARG A 367 12.63 15.77 -25.34
N LYS A 368 11.95 14.70 -25.73
CA LYS A 368 10.95 14.74 -26.81
C LYS A 368 9.54 15.10 -26.31
N HIS A 369 9.15 14.63 -25.14
CA HIS A 369 7.77 14.69 -24.66
C HIS A 369 7.61 15.35 -23.29
N GLY A 370 8.72 15.75 -22.66
CA GLY A 370 8.74 16.18 -21.27
C GLY A 370 8.90 15.01 -20.29
N ALA A 371 9.43 15.31 -19.10
CA ALA A 371 9.84 14.31 -18.13
C ALA A 371 8.66 13.48 -17.55
N ARG A 372 7.51 14.13 -17.32
CA ARG A 372 6.28 13.46 -16.85
C ARG A 372 5.80 12.40 -17.84
N ASP A 373 5.67 12.77 -19.10
CA ASP A 373 5.18 11.88 -20.15
C ASP A 373 6.17 10.79 -20.50
N ALA A 374 7.46 11.07 -20.37
CA ALA A 374 8.50 10.05 -20.52
C ALA A 374 8.31 8.87 -19.55
N MET A 375 7.92 9.14 -18.29
CA MET A 375 7.62 8.08 -17.31
C MET A 375 6.47 7.18 -17.76
N ALA A 376 5.38 7.77 -18.23
CA ALA A 376 4.23 6.99 -18.71
C ALA A 376 4.58 6.13 -19.94
N LYS A 377 5.43 6.65 -20.83
CA LYS A 377 5.86 5.93 -22.04
C LYS A 377 6.79 4.74 -21.76
N LEU A 378 7.29 4.60 -20.53
CA LEU A 378 8.06 3.43 -20.08
C LEU A 378 7.18 2.30 -19.51
N VAL A 379 5.87 2.51 -19.40
CA VAL A 379 4.95 1.60 -18.74
C VAL A 379 3.93 1.06 -19.75
N ARG A 380 3.50 -0.18 -19.56
CA ARG A 380 2.46 -0.85 -20.33
C ARG A 380 1.08 -0.45 -19.81
N GLU A 381 0.04 -0.81 -20.59
CA GLU A 381 -1.36 -0.63 -20.19
C GLU A 381 -1.71 -1.31 -18.85
N ASP A 382 -1.08 -2.45 -18.55
CA ASP A 382 -1.26 -3.18 -17.29
C ASP A 382 -0.45 -2.62 -16.11
N GLY A 383 0.16 -1.46 -16.24
CA GLY A 383 0.97 -0.82 -15.21
C GLY A 383 2.38 -1.37 -15.04
N ARG A 384 2.77 -2.39 -15.80
CA ARG A 384 4.13 -2.96 -15.76
C ARG A 384 5.08 -2.17 -16.64
N GLU A 385 6.35 -2.16 -16.28
CA GLU A 385 7.37 -1.53 -17.13
C GLU A 385 7.53 -2.27 -18.44
N LEU A 386 7.72 -1.51 -19.52
CA LEU A 386 8.14 -2.05 -20.81
C LEU A 386 9.50 -2.74 -20.69
N THR A 387 9.65 -3.88 -21.34
CA THR A 387 10.96 -4.54 -21.46
C THR A 387 11.85 -3.75 -22.43
N LEU A 388 13.17 -3.96 -22.36
CA LEU A 388 14.10 -3.34 -23.31
C LEU A 388 13.79 -3.72 -24.77
N GLU A 389 13.33 -4.93 -25.00
CA GLU A 389 12.94 -5.36 -26.34
C GLU A 389 11.72 -4.60 -26.84
N GLN A 390 10.70 -4.41 -25.98
CA GLN A 390 9.52 -3.61 -26.30
C GLN A 390 9.88 -2.14 -26.56
N LEU A 391 10.79 -1.57 -25.74
CA LEU A 391 11.30 -0.22 -25.97
C LEU A 391 12.05 -0.10 -27.29
N ARG A 392 12.89 -1.10 -27.64
CA ARG A 392 13.60 -1.13 -28.93
C ARG A 392 12.63 -1.21 -30.10
N ARG A 393 11.60 -2.03 -30.01
CA ARG A 393 10.57 -2.13 -31.06
C ARG A 393 9.81 -0.82 -31.24
N ARG A 394 9.48 -0.12 -30.11
CA ARG A 394 8.67 1.09 -30.13
C ARG A 394 9.46 2.36 -30.48
N TYR A 395 10.67 2.47 -29.99
CA TYR A 395 11.47 3.69 -30.05
C TYR A 395 12.83 3.55 -30.74
N GLY A 396 13.15 2.38 -31.27
CA GLY A 396 14.42 2.11 -31.95
C GLY A 396 15.53 1.61 -31.02
N ALA A 397 16.74 1.54 -31.55
CA ALA A 397 17.92 1.09 -30.79
C ALA A 397 18.14 1.91 -29.53
N THR A 398 18.78 1.30 -28.52
CA THR A 398 19.07 1.97 -27.23
C THR A 398 19.84 3.27 -27.51
N PRO A 399 19.33 4.43 -27.06
CA PRO A 399 20.00 5.72 -27.26
C PRO A 399 21.37 5.70 -26.61
N LYS A 400 22.38 6.27 -27.30
CA LYS A 400 23.69 6.54 -26.70
C LYS A 400 23.48 7.56 -25.58
N GLY A 401 24.01 7.30 -24.38
CA GLY A 401 23.81 8.04 -23.16
C GLY A 401 24.25 9.50 -23.18
#